data_358bc822f2957132db6af00d72d376b9
#
_entry.id   358bc822f2957132db6af00d72d376b9
#
_cell.length_a   1.000
_cell.length_b   1.000
_cell.length_c   1.000
_cell.angle_alpha   90.00
_cell.angle_beta   90.00
_cell.angle_gamma   90.00
#
_symmetry.space_group_name_H-M   'P 1'
#
loop_
_entity.id
_entity.type
_entity.pdbx_description
1 polymer ?
#
loop_
_entity_poly.entity_id
_entity_poly.type
_entity_poly.pdbx_seq_one_letter_code
_entity_poly.pdbx_strand_id
1 'polypeptide(L)'
;MSKELIKRILSSIILIPLTLYFIFAGSFYFIFFTIICFLVASYEWHKMTKKLNYKLLGFTFLLFSFFTFYESLTDFYVGIFVLLICVATDIGGYLFGKIFKGPKLTKISPNKTYSGMVGGYFLSLISLSYFMSWINHEISINWFIATILLSTISQIGDIIISYFKRLSKIKNTGKIIPGHGGLLDRIDGMIFAFPTFYIIELMGVLSR
;
A
#
# COMPACT_ATOMS: atom_id res chain seq x y z
N MET A 1 26.81 10.53 1.44
CA MET A 1 25.43 10.09 1.08
C MET A 1 25.38 9.79 -0.42
N SER A 2 24.84 8.63 -0.84
CA SER A 2 24.73 8.33 -2.27
C SER A 2 23.75 9.29 -2.93
N LYS A 3 24.00 9.69 -4.21
CA LYS A 3 23.09 10.59 -4.99
C LYS A 3 21.66 10.03 -5.07
N GLU A 4 21.50 8.71 -5.03
CA GLU A 4 20.18 8.05 -5.01
C GLU A 4 19.46 8.23 -3.67
N LEU A 5 20.16 8.20 -2.54
CA LEU A 5 19.57 8.42 -1.22
C LEU A 5 19.03 9.86 -1.10
N ILE A 6 19.79 10.83 -1.60
CA ILE A 6 19.33 12.24 -1.63
C ILE A 6 18.06 12.39 -2.45
N LYS A 7 18.00 11.78 -3.65
CA LYS A 7 16.78 11.81 -4.49
C LYS A 7 15.57 11.19 -3.79
N ARG A 8 15.77 10.10 -3.06
CA ARG A 8 14.70 9.45 -2.28
C ARG A 8 14.20 10.36 -1.16
N ILE A 9 15.08 10.92 -0.37
CA ILE A 9 14.70 11.84 0.72
C ILE A 9 13.93 13.04 0.17
N LEU A 10 14.45 13.69 -0.88
CA LEU A 10 13.79 14.86 -1.48
C LEU A 10 12.40 14.53 -2.05
N SER A 11 12.26 13.41 -2.76
CA SER A 11 10.95 13.02 -3.30
C SER A 11 9.95 12.65 -2.19
N SER A 12 10.38 12.01 -1.09
CA SER A 12 9.50 11.74 0.06
C SER A 12 9.05 13.01 0.77
N ILE A 13 9.97 13.99 0.95
CA ILE A 13 9.66 15.28 1.58
C ILE A 13 8.60 16.07 0.77
N ILE A 14 8.55 15.88 -0.54
CA ILE A 14 7.55 16.53 -1.40
C ILE A 14 6.26 15.72 -1.46
N LEU A 15 6.36 14.40 -1.69
CA LEU A 15 5.19 13.57 -1.95
C LEU A 15 4.32 13.37 -0.70
N ILE A 16 4.91 13.19 0.47
CA ILE A 16 4.13 12.96 1.70
C ILE A 16 3.26 14.18 2.05
N PRO A 17 3.81 15.41 2.16
CA PRO A 17 2.97 16.59 2.42
C PRO A 17 1.95 16.86 1.31
N LEU A 18 2.31 16.62 0.04
CA LEU A 18 1.41 16.79 -1.08
C LEU A 18 0.22 15.85 -0.99
N THR A 19 0.46 14.57 -0.70
CA THR A 19 -0.60 13.57 -0.52
C THR A 19 -1.51 13.95 0.64
N LEU A 20 -0.93 14.30 1.80
CA LEU A 20 -1.70 14.75 2.96
C LEU A 20 -2.51 16.00 2.65
N TYR A 21 -1.92 16.99 1.96
CA TYR A 21 -2.64 18.18 1.53
C TYR A 21 -3.89 17.85 0.72
N PHE A 22 -3.80 16.97 -0.28
CA PHE A 22 -4.96 16.58 -1.08
C PHE A 22 -6.02 15.81 -0.28
N ILE A 23 -5.62 14.99 0.67
CA ILE A 23 -6.53 14.28 1.57
C ILE A 23 -7.29 15.29 2.44
N PHE A 24 -6.59 16.29 3.02
CA PHE A 24 -7.21 17.30 3.89
C PHE A 24 -7.97 18.39 3.14
N ALA A 25 -7.57 18.73 1.91
CA ALA A 25 -8.24 19.76 1.11
C ALA A 25 -9.65 19.37 0.65
N GLY A 26 -10.00 18.09 0.76
CA GLY A 26 -11.35 17.55 0.57
C GLY A 26 -11.86 17.51 -0.86
N SER A 27 -13.08 17.03 -0.98
CA SER A 27 -13.94 16.82 -2.18
C SER A 27 -13.25 16.92 -3.56
N PHE A 28 -13.20 18.08 -4.18
CA PHE A 28 -12.74 18.25 -5.56
C PHE A 28 -11.24 17.95 -5.72
N TYR A 29 -10.41 18.47 -4.83
CA TYR A 29 -8.96 18.29 -4.90
C TYR A 29 -8.55 16.85 -4.67
N PHE A 30 -9.24 16.15 -3.79
CA PHE A 30 -9.00 14.75 -3.51
C PHE A 30 -9.42 13.85 -4.69
N ILE A 31 -10.57 14.12 -5.31
CA ILE A 31 -11.01 13.42 -6.54
C ILE A 31 -9.98 13.60 -7.64
N PHE A 32 -9.56 14.84 -7.88
CA PHE A 32 -8.56 15.15 -8.92
C PHE A 32 -7.23 14.40 -8.69
N PHE A 33 -6.75 14.40 -7.45
CA PHE A 33 -5.55 13.67 -7.04
C PHE A 33 -5.70 12.16 -7.28
N THR A 34 -6.83 11.58 -6.86
CA THR A 34 -7.12 10.15 -7.03
C THR A 34 -7.15 9.76 -8.51
N ILE A 35 -7.78 10.58 -9.35
CA ILE A 35 -7.81 10.36 -10.81
C ILE A 35 -6.41 10.40 -11.40
N ILE A 36 -5.57 11.38 -11.02
CA ILE A 36 -4.18 11.44 -11.50
C ILE A 36 -3.41 10.19 -11.08
N CYS A 37 -3.51 9.78 -9.82
CA CYS A 37 -2.84 8.58 -9.34
C CYS A 37 -3.32 7.32 -10.08
N PHE A 38 -4.62 7.19 -10.33
CA PHE A 38 -5.20 6.10 -11.13
C PHE A 38 -4.64 6.08 -12.57
N LEU A 39 -4.60 7.22 -13.25
CA LEU A 39 -4.09 7.32 -14.62
C LEU A 39 -2.60 6.94 -14.69
N VAL A 40 -1.79 7.43 -13.74
CA VAL A 40 -0.37 7.09 -13.65
C VAL A 40 -0.16 5.60 -13.37
N ALA A 41 -0.87 5.02 -12.39
CA ALA A 41 -0.78 3.60 -12.07
C ALA A 41 -1.24 2.72 -13.24
N SER A 42 -2.32 3.10 -13.93
CA SER A 42 -2.84 2.41 -15.12
C SER A 42 -1.86 2.47 -16.29
N TYR A 43 -1.22 3.61 -16.51
CA TYR A 43 -0.17 3.75 -17.53
C TYR A 43 1.03 2.85 -17.22
N GLU A 44 1.51 2.83 -15.96
CA GLU A 44 2.61 1.96 -15.54
C GLU A 44 2.26 0.49 -15.69
N TRP A 45 1.03 0.10 -15.31
CA TRP A 45 0.53 -1.26 -15.48
C TRP A 45 0.47 -1.66 -16.96
N HIS A 46 -0.09 -0.78 -17.81
CA HIS A 46 -0.19 -1.04 -19.25
C HIS A 46 1.19 -1.20 -19.90
N LYS A 47 2.16 -0.37 -19.50
CA LYS A 47 3.53 -0.44 -20.00
C LYS A 47 4.27 -1.69 -19.51
N MET A 48 3.99 -2.12 -18.29
CA MET A 48 4.59 -3.31 -17.69
C MET A 48 4.06 -4.58 -18.33
N THR A 49 2.75 -4.69 -18.56
CA THR A 49 2.12 -5.93 -19.03
C THR A 49 2.07 -6.02 -20.54
N LYS A 50 2.44 -7.20 -21.11
CA LYS A 50 2.45 -7.40 -22.57
C LYS A 50 1.16 -8.03 -23.09
N LYS A 51 0.58 -9.02 -22.35
CA LYS A 51 -0.61 -9.74 -22.76
C LYS A 51 -1.86 -8.91 -22.51
N LEU A 52 -2.78 -8.86 -23.49
CA LEU A 52 -4.02 -8.09 -23.41
C LEU A 52 -4.87 -8.47 -22.19
N ASN A 53 -5.02 -9.76 -21.92
CA ASN A 53 -5.80 -10.25 -20.77
C ASN A 53 -5.27 -9.69 -19.43
N TYR A 54 -3.96 -9.63 -19.25
CA TYR A 54 -3.37 -9.04 -18.03
C TYR A 54 -3.53 -7.53 -17.98
N LYS A 55 -3.53 -6.85 -19.14
CA LYS A 55 -3.79 -5.41 -19.21
C LYS A 55 -5.21 -5.09 -18.75
N LEU A 56 -6.20 -5.81 -19.29
CA LEU A 56 -7.61 -5.61 -18.94
C LEU A 56 -7.89 -5.95 -17.47
N LEU A 57 -7.42 -7.12 -17.01
CA LEU A 57 -7.60 -7.55 -15.62
C LEU A 57 -7.00 -6.56 -14.63
N GLY A 58 -5.78 -6.08 -14.88
CA GLY A 58 -5.17 -5.11 -13.98
C GLY A 58 -5.81 -3.73 -14.05
N PHE A 59 -6.28 -3.31 -15.23
CA PHE A 59 -7.00 -2.04 -15.37
C PHE A 59 -8.32 -2.06 -14.57
N THR A 60 -9.13 -3.13 -14.72
CA THR A 60 -10.37 -3.28 -13.94
C THR A 60 -10.11 -3.39 -12.45
N PHE A 61 -9.06 -4.11 -12.06
CA PHE A 61 -8.65 -4.20 -10.66
C PHE A 61 -8.20 -2.84 -10.10
N LEU A 62 -7.37 -2.09 -10.83
CA LEU A 62 -6.95 -0.74 -10.42
C LEU A 62 -8.15 0.20 -10.31
N LEU A 63 -9.10 0.15 -11.25
CA LEU A 63 -10.32 0.94 -11.18
C LEU A 63 -11.08 0.67 -9.87
N PHE A 64 -11.28 -0.60 -9.53
CA PHE A 64 -11.92 -0.98 -8.27
C PHE A 64 -11.10 -0.55 -7.04
N SER A 65 -9.76 -0.70 -7.08
CA SER A 65 -8.88 -0.29 -5.98
C SER A 65 -8.92 1.21 -5.73
N PHE A 66 -8.91 2.04 -6.77
CA PHE A 66 -8.98 3.48 -6.63
C PHE A 66 -10.38 3.97 -6.25
N PHE A 67 -11.42 3.26 -6.67
CA PHE A 67 -12.78 3.49 -6.20
C PHE A 67 -12.87 3.25 -4.68
N THR A 68 -12.41 2.10 -4.20
CA THR A 68 -12.42 1.78 -2.77
C THR A 68 -11.49 2.68 -1.94
N PHE A 69 -10.37 3.12 -2.51
CA PHE A 69 -9.51 4.14 -1.91
C PHE A 69 -10.25 5.45 -1.71
N TYR A 70 -10.99 5.92 -2.72
CA TYR A 70 -11.79 7.12 -2.63
C TYR A 70 -12.91 6.97 -1.58
N GLU A 71 -13.69 5.89 -1.64
CA GLU A 71 -14.76 5.61 -0.67
C GLU A 71 -14.25 5.53 0.78
N SER A 72 -13.16 4.81 1.02
CA SER A 72 -12.59 4.68 2.36
C SER A 72 -12.10 6.01 2.94
N LEU A 73 -11.68 6.97 2.11
CA LEU A 73 -11.23 8.28 2.57
C LEU A 73 -12.36 9.32 2.66
N THR A 74 -13.59 8.99 2.25
CA THR A 74 -14.78 9.80 2.59
C THR A 74 -15.03 9.76 4.11
N ASP A 75 -14.72 8.64 4.77
CA ASP A 75 -14.51 8.60 6.21
C ASP A 75 -13.01 8.70 6.51
N PHE A 76 -12.61 9.87 6.97
CA PHE A 76 -11.20 10.18 7.24
C PHE A 76 -10.52 9.14 8.14
N TYR A 77 -11.18 8.69 9.20
CA TYR A 77 -10.61 7.73 10.14
C TYR A 77 -10.38 6.37 9.50
N VAL A 78 -11.33 5.91 8.69
CA VAL A 78 -11.24 4.65 7.95
C VAL A 78 -10.07 4.68 6.97
N GLY A 79 -9.98 5.70 6.14
CA GLY A 79 -8.90 5.81 5.17
C GLY A 79 -7.52 5.92 5.80
N ILE A 80 -7.39 6.71 6.87
CA ILE A 80 -6.13 6.83 7.62
C ILE A 80 -5.74 5.50 8.29
N PHE A 81 -6.71 4.75 8.81
CA PHE A 81 -6.45 3.44 9.39
C PHE A 81 -5.79 2.49 8.37
N VAL A 82 -6.39 2.34 7.19
CA VAL A 82 -5.85 1.45 6.14
C VAL A 82 -4.46 1.90 5.69
N LEU A 83 -4.26 3.21 5.46
CA LEU A 83 -2.95 3.76 5.12
C LEU A 83 -1.90 3.47 6.21
N LEU A 84 -2.26 3.71 7.47
CA LEU A 84 -1.37 3.50 8.61
C LEU A 84 -0.93 2.03 8.70
N ILE A 85 -1.87 1.09 8.56
CA ILE A 85 -1.56 -0.35 8.62
C ILE A 85 -0.65 -0.76 7.45
N CYS A 86 -0.90 -0.30 6.22
CA CYS A 86 -0.03 -0.59 5.08
C CYS A 86 1.39 -0.06 5.30
N VAL A 87 1.52 1.21 5.69
CA VAL A 87 2.83 1.84 5.94
C VAL A 87 3.57 1.13 7.09
N ALA A 88 2.88 0.82 8.18
CA ALA A 88 3.47 0.11 9.31
C ALA A 88 3.94 -1.30 8.91
N THR A 89 3.15 -2.00 8.09
CA THR A 89 3.52 -3.32 7.54
C THR A 89 4.81 -3.23 6.73
N ASP A 90 4.94 -2.24 5.84
CA ASP A 90 6.12 -2.07 5.00
C ASP A 90 7.36 -1.69 5.81
N ILE A 91 7.21 -0.76 6.76
CA ILE A 91 8.30 -0.36 7.66
C ILE A 91 8.74 -1.55 8.51
N GLY A 92 7.81 -2.29 9.11
CA GLY A 92 8.09 -3.49 9.90
C GLY A 92 8.78 -4.56 9.07
N GLY A 93 8.27 -4.81 7.86
CA GLY A 93 8.85 -5.73 6.91
C GLY A 93 10.29 -5.41 6.56
N TYR A 94 10.58 -4.13 6.30
CA TYR A 94 11.93 -3.67 5.99
C TYR A 94 12.86 -3.72 7.21
N LEU A 95 12.46 -3.20 8.35
CA LEU A 95 13.32 -3.10 9.56
C LEU A 95 13.67 -4.48 10.09
N PHE A 96 12.67 -5.31 10.35
CA PHE A 96 12.87 -6.65 10.91
C PHE A 96 13.58 -7.58 9.91
N GLY A 97 13.23 -7.48 8.62
CA GLY A 97 13.90 -8.24 7.58
C GLY A 97 15.39 -7.89 7.46
N LYS A 98 15.77 -6.63 7.67
CA LYS A 98 17.16 -6.18 7.63
C LYS A 98 17.95 -6.53 8.90
N ILE A 99 17.31 -6.41 10.07
CA ILE A 99 17.96 -6.65 11.39
C ILE A 99 18.11 -8.16 11.63
N PHE A 100 17.01 -8.90 11.54
CA PHE A 100 16.99 -10.32 11.89
C PHE A 100 17.36 -11.24 10.72
N LYS A 101 17.29 -10.71 9.46
CA LYS A 101 17.54 -11.49 8.25
C LYS A 101 16.67 -12.76 8.22
N GLY A 102 17.23 -13.94 7.96
CA GLY A 102 16.50 -15.19 7.99
C GLY A 102 16.15 -15.74 6.59
N PRO A 103 15.37 -16.82 6.51
CA PRO A 103 15.01 -17.45 5.26
C PRO A 103 14.18 -16.51 4.39
N LYS A 104 14.35 -16.64 3.08
CA LYS A 104 13.62 -15.84 2.09
C LYS A 104 12.16 -16.30 2.02
N LEU A 105 11.24 -15.34 2.04
CA LEU A 105 9.81 -15.61 1.97
C LEU A 105 9.39 -16.15 0.59
N THR A 106 10.01 -15.64 -0.49
CA THR A 106 9.68 -16.04 -1.86
C THR A 106 10.89 -15.92 -2.79
N LYS A 107 10.91 -16.76 -3.83
CA LYS A 107 11.92 -16.67 -4.91
C LYS A 107 11.70 -15.45 -5.81
N ILE A 108 10.49 -14.92 -5.88
CA ILE A 108 10.10 -13.79 -6.74
C ILE A 108 10.71 -12.48 -6.23
N SER A 109 10.73 -12.31 -4.90
CA SER A 109 11.30 -11.14 -4.23
C SER A 109 12.29 -11.61 -3.15
N PRO A 110 13.57 -11.85 -3.51
CA PRO A 110 14.56 -12.45 -2.61
C PRO A 110 14.97 -11.58 -1.42
N ASN A 111 14.56 -10.32 -1.41
CA ASN A 111 14.78 -9.42 -0.29
C ASN A 111 13.72 -9.53 0.81
N LYS A 112 12.58 -10.20 0.54
CA LYS A 112 11.55 -10.47 1.54
C LYS A 112 11.90 -11.70 2.35
N THR A 113 11.81 -11.57 3.67
CA THR A 113 12.17 -12.63 4.64
C THR A 113 10.98 -12.95 5.55
N TYR A 114 10.97 -14.14 6.16
CA TYR A 114 9.98 -14.50 7.17
C TYR A 114 10.04 -13.58 8.39
N SER A 115 11.25 -13.19 8.82
CA SER A 115 11.42 -12.20 9.90
C SER A 115 10.79 -10.86 9.55
N GLY A 116 10.92 -10.41 8.29
CA GLY A 116 10.24 -9.22 7.81
C GLY A 116 8.72 -9.35 7.83
N MET A 117 8.19 -10.50 7.42
CA MET A 117 6.74 -10.76 7.47
C MET A 117 6.20 -10.63 8.90
N VAL A 118 6.84 -11.26 9.88
CA VAL A 118 6.48 -11.16 11.31
C VAL A 118 6.61 -9.72 11.81
N GLY A 119 7.70 -9.02 11.42
CA GLY A 119 7.91 -7.61 11.75
C GLY A 119 6.83 -6.68 11.19
N GLY A 120 6.30 -7.00 9.99
CA GLY A 120 5.15 -6.30 9.41
C GLY A 120 3.91 -6.42 10.29
N TYR A 121 3.55 -7.64 10.71
CA TYR A 121 2.45 -7.86 11.65
C TYR A 121 2.67 -7.16 12.98
N PHE A 122 3.86 -7.24 13.54
CA PHE A 122 4.17 -6.62 14.83
C PHE A 122 3.97 -5.10 14.79
N LEU A 123 4.52 -4.40 13.79
CA LEU A 123 4.32 -2.96 13.68
C LEU A 123 2.89 -2.57 13.31
N SER A 124 2.19 -3.37 12.51
CA SER A 124 0.78 -3.09 12.20
C SER A 124 -0.11 -3.19 13.46
N LEU A 125 0.14 -4.14 14.35
CA LEU A 125 -0.59 -4.26 15.62
C LEU A 125 -0.27 -3.13 16.61
N ILE A 126 0.99 -2.67 16.66
CA ILE A 126 1.34 -1.47 17.44
C ILE A 126 0.59 -0.26 16.87
N SER A 127 0.53 -0.12 15.54
CA SER A 127 -0.17 0.99 14.88
C SER A 127 -1.69 0.93 15.13
N LEU A 128 -2.29 -0.27 15.19
CA LEU A 128 -3.68 -0.44 15.62
C LEU A 128 -3.89 0.12 17.03
N SER A 129 -3.02 -0.22 17.97
CA SER A 129 -3.13 0.24 19.35
C SER A 129 -3.08 1.78 19.45
N TYR A 130 -2.14 2.41 18.76
CA TYR A 130 -2.04 3.86 18.70
C TYR A 130 -3.27 4.50 18.02
N PHE A 131 -3.75 3.93 16.94
CA PHE A 131 -4.91 4.43 16.22
C PHE A 131 -6.17 4.38 17.09
N MET A 132 -6.44 3.24 17.75
CA MET A 132 -7.59 3.08 18.62
C MET A 132 -7.53 4.04 19.83
N SER A 133 -6.35 4.22 20.43
CA SER A 133 -6.14 5.21 21.48
C SER A 133 -6.41 6.64 20.99
N TRP A 134 -6.01 6.97 19.75
CA TRP A 134 -6.23 8.29 19.16
C TRP A 134 -7.71 8.61 18.93
N ILE A 135 -8.52 7.62 18.53
CA ILE A 135 -9.97 7.80 18.33
C ILE A 135 -10.80 7.50 19.58
N ASN A 136 -10.15 7.24 20.72
CA ASN A 136 -10.78 6.85 22.00
C ASN A 136 -11.72 5.65 21.90
N HIS A 137 -11.33 4.63 21.12
CA HIS A 137 -12.05 3.36 20.98
C HIS A 137 -11.26 2.19 21.57
N GLU A 138 -12.00 1.20 22.08
CA GLU A 138 -11.40 -0.05 22.54
C GLU A 138 -11.04 -0.98 21.38
N ILE A 139 -9.98 -1.77 21.54
CA ILE A 139 -9.57 -2.75 20.54
C ILE A 139 -10.50 -3.97 20.67
N SER A 140 -11.44 -4.11 19.73
CA SER A 140 -12.22 -5.34 19.62
C SER A 140 -11.46 -6.41 18.82
N ILE A 141 -11.88 -7.66 19.00
CA ILE A 141 -11.32 -8.80 18.25
C ILE A 141 -11.46 -8.60 16.73
N ASN A 142 -12.53 -7.94 16.28
CA ASN A 142 -12.78 -7.67 14.86
C ASN A 142 -11.72 -6.72 14.28
N TRP A 143 -11.34 -5.66 14.99
CA TRP A 143 -10.28 -4.74 14.57
C TRP A 143 -8.91 -5.42 14.57
N PHE A 144 -8.66 -6.30 15.52
CA PHE A 144 -7.43 -7.11 15.54
C PHE A 144 -7.34 -8.02 14.30
N ILE A 145 -8.42 -8.77 13.99
CA ILE A 145 -8.49 -9.65 12.83
C ILE A 145 -8.36 -8.83 11.54
N ALA A 146 -9.07 -7.71 11.40
CA ALA A 146 -8.98 -6.83 10.24
C ALA A 146 -7.54 -6.34 10.02
N THR A 147 -6.83 -5.95 11.07
CA THR A 147 -5.42 -5.51 10.99
C THR A 147 -4.52 -6.62 10.45
N ILE A 148 -4.65 -7.84 10.97
CA ILE A 148 -3.86 -8.99 10.49
C ILE A 148 -4.19 -9.30 9.02
N LEU A 149 -5.46 -9.27 8.63
CA LEU A 149 -5.88 -9.47 7.25
C LEU A 149 -5.32 -8.40 6.32
N LEU A 150 -5.43 -7.13 6.68
CA LEU A 150 -4.88 -6.01 5.89
C LEU A 150 -3.37 -6.11 5.73
N SER A 151 -2.64 -6.39 6.81
CA SER A 151 -1.19 -6.58 6.75
C SER A 151 -0.81 -7.77 5.87
N THR A 152 -1.56 -8.87 5.95
CA THR A 152 -1.36 -10.05 5.09
C THR A 152 -1.59 -9.71 3.62
N ILE A 153 -2.73 -9.08 3.31
CA ILE A 153 -3.11 -8.72 1.94
C ILE A 153 -2.15 -7.69 1.35
N SER A 154 -1.70 -6.70 2.12
CA SER A 154 -0.67 -5.75 1.69
C SER A 154 0.62 -6.47 1.30
N GLN A 155 1.11 -7.39 2.12
CA GLN A 155 2.31 -8.17 1.83
C GLN A 155 2.15 -9.08 0.59
N ILE A 156 0.99 -9.70 0.41
CA ILE A 156 0.67 -10.51 -0.77
C ILE A 156 0.60 -9.61 -2.00
N GLY A 157 -0.01 -8.45 -1.92
CA GLY A 157 -0.12 -7.47 -3.01
C GLY A 157 1.24 -7.06 -3.56
N ASP A 158 2.18 -6.70 -2.68
CA ASP A 158 3.56 -6.40 -3.10
C ASP A 158 4.24 -7.62 -3.77
N ILE A 159 3.98 -8.85 -3.31
CA ILE A 159 4.49 -10.06 -3.98
C ILE A 159 3.87 -10.23 -5.36
N ILE A 160 2.56 -10.00 -5.52
CA ILE A 160 1.85 -10.10 -6.80
C ILE A 160 2.41 -9.08 -7.80
N ILE A 161 2.52 -7.82 -7.42
CA ILE A 161 3.09 -6.79 -8.30
C ILE A 161 4.55 -7.12 -8.63
N SER A 162 5.32 -7.59 -7.65
CA SER A 162 6.70 -8.06 -7.88
C SER A 162 6.75 -9.21 -8.88
N TYR A 163 5.80 -10.14 -8.86
CA TYR A 163 5.70 -11.22 -9.85
C TYR A 163 5.51 -10.68 -11.27
N PHE A 164 4.57 -9.76 -11.48
CA PHE A 164 4.36 -9.14 -12.80
C PHE A 164 5.58 -8.36 -13.28
N LYS A 165 6.29 -7.65 -12.39
CA LYS A 165 7.57 -7.01 -12.72
C LYS A 165 8.60 -8.03 -13.24
N ARG A 166 8.71 -9.22 -12.64
CA ARG A 166 9.65 -10.27 -13.08
C ARG A 166 9.22 -10.90 -14.41
N LEU A 167 7.91 -11.14 -14.60
CA LEU A 167 7.39 -11.62 -15.90
C LEU A 167 7.76 -10.66 -17.04
N SER A 168 7.81 -9.36 -16.77
CA SER A 168 8.16 -8.33 -17.73
C SER A 168 9.66 -8.02 -17.78
N LYS A 169 10.48 -8.76 -17.02
CA LYS A 169 11.94 -8.59 -16.93
C LYS A 169 12.36 -7.18 -16.48
N ILE A 170 11.52 -6.50 -15.68
CA ILE A 170 11.81 -5.19 -15.11
C ILE A 170 11.94 -5.27 -13.60
N LYS A 171 12.58 -4.25 -13.00
CA LYS A 171 12.71 -4.13 -11.53
C LYS A 171 11.71 -3.14 -10.95
N ASN A 172 11.45 -2.05 -11.65
CA ASN A 172 10.54 -0.98 -11.24
C ASN A 172 9.47 -0.79 -12.31
N THR A 173 8.25 -0.40 -11.91
CA THR A 173 7.12 -0.18 -12.83
C THR A 173 7.30 1.08 -13.69
N GLY A 174 8.01 2.07 -13.16
CA GLY A 174 8.27 3.34 -13.84
C GLY A 174 9.51 4.07 -13.33
N LYS A 175 9.66 5.33 -13.77
CA LYS A 175 10.69 6.27 -13.32
C LYS A 175 10.08 7.62 -12.92
N ILE A 176 8.77 7.67 -12.68
CA ILE A 176 8.04 8.92 -12.44
C ILE A 176 8.47 9.54 -11.12
N ILE A 177 8.73 8.71 -10.10
CA ILE A 177 9.18 9.21 -8.79
C ILE A 177 10.71 9.11 -8.71
N PRO A 178 11.44 10.24 -8.71
CA PRO A 178 12.89 10.25 -8.68
C PRO A 178 13.46 9.48 -7.47
N GLY A 179 14.30 8.47 -7.74
CA GLY A 179 14.90 7.61 -6.72
C GLY A 179 13.97 6.51 -6.15
N HIS A 180 12.66 6.57 -6.40
CA HIS A 180 11.68 5.61 -5.87
C HIS A 180 11.09 4.66 -6.91
N GLY A 181 11.26 4.94 -8.22
CA GLY A 181 10.68 4.13 -9.28
C GLY A 181 9.34 4.66 -9.78
N GLY A 182 8.36 3.80 -9.95
CA GLY A 182 7.00 4.17 -10.32
C GLY A 182 6.09 4.45 -9.12
N LEU A 183 4.91 5.00 -9.40
CA LEU A 183 3.84 5.15 -8.41
C LEU A 183 3.35 3.78 -7.94
N LEU A 184 3.14 2.85 -8.88
CA LEU A 184 2.68 1.51 -8.59
C LEU A 184 3.66 0.72 -7.69
N ASP A 185 4.98 1.07 -7.73
CA ASP A 185 5.97 0.53 -6.80
C ASP A 185 5.82 1.06 -5.35
N ARG A 186 4.98 2.06 -5.12
CA ARG A 186 4.74 2.69 -3.81
C ARG A 186 3.41 2.32 -3.20
N ILE A 187 2.46 1.92 -4.02
CA ILE A 187 1.09 1.59 -3.59
C ILE A 187 0.75 0.11 -3.82
N ASP A 188 1.74 -0.71 -4.18
CA ASP A 188 1.55 -2.12 -4.57
C ASP A 188 0.86 -2.99 -3.50
N GLY A 189 1.08 -2.73 -2.21
CA GLY A 189 0.30 -3.34 -1.12
C GLY A 189 -1.06 -2.67 -0.91
N MET A 190 -1.10 -1.32 -0.99
CA MET A 190 -2.31 -0.53 -0.71
C MET A 190 -3.45 -0.83 -1.67
N ILE A 191 -3.16 -1.02 -2.98
CA ILE A 191 -4.18 -1.32 -3.98
C ILE A 191 -4.92 -2.65 -3.73
N PHE A 192 -4.39 -3.53 -2.89
CA PHE A 192 -5.08 -4.74 -2.42
C PHE A 192 -5.73 -4.53 -1.05
N ALA A 193 -5.13 -3.73 -0.19
CA ALA A 193 -5.64 -3.49 1.17
C ALA A 193 -6.96 -2.70 1.17
N PHE A 194 -7.08 -1.64 0.36
CA PHE A 194 -8.31 -0.84 0.28
C PHE A 194 -9.54 -1.64 -0.16
N PRO A 195 -9.52 -2.42 -1.27
CA PRO A 195 -10.63 -3.29 -1.63
C PRO A 195 -10.99 -4.30 -0.53
N THR A 196 -9.98 -4.86 0.13
CA THR A 196 -10.22 -5.82 1.21
C THR A 196 -10.92 -5.17 2.39
N PHE A 197 -10.45 -4.00 2.83
CA PHE A 197 -11.09 -3.28 3.93
C PHE A 197 -12.52 -2.87 3.59
N TYR A 198 -12.75 -2.36 2.39
CA TYR A 198 -14.08 -1.99 1.89
C TYR A 198 -15.06 -3.17 1.95
N ILE A 199 -14.62 -4.37 1.58
CA ILE A 199 -15.44 -5.59 1.69
C ILE A 199 -15.74 -5.93 3.16
N ILE A 200 -14.76 -5.83 4.06
CA ILE A 200 -14.93 -6.06 5.50
C ILE A 200 -15.97 -5.09 6.09
N GLU A 201 -15.90 -3.83 5.68
CA GLU A 201 -16.84 -2.79 6.11
C GLU A 201 -18.26 -3.05 5.58
N LEU A 202 -18.42 -3.43 4.32
CA LEU A 202 -19.71 -3.81 3.74
C LEU A 202 -20.36 -5.02 4.44
N MET A 203 -19.54 -5.95 4.95
CA MET A 203 -20.04 -7.09 5.73
C MET A 203 -20.50 -6.70 7.15
N GLY A 204 -20.33 -5.46 7.57
CA GLY A 204 -20.70 -4.98 8.90
C GLY A 204 -19.89 -5.62 10.05
N VAL A 205 -18.72 -6.16 9.74
CA VAL A 205 -17.86 -6.86 10.73
C VAL A 205 -17.26 -5.88 11.73
N LEU A 206 -17.01 -4.65 11.31
CA LEU A 206 -16.47 -3.60 12.16
C LEU A 206 -17.63 -2.74 12.70
N SER A 207 -18.15 -3.10 13.86
CA SER A 207 -19.05 -2.20 14.59
C SER A 207 -18.29 -0.96 15.01
N ARG A 208 -18.77 0.19 14.61
CA ARG A 208 -18.32 1.51 15.09
C ARG A 208 -18.82 1.77 16.49
#